data_f31d318dc083cd8b5398c9c351ee7c2d
#
_entry.id   f31d318dc083cd8b5398c9c351ee7c2d
#
_cell.length_a   1.000
_cell.length_b   1.000
_cell.length_c   1.000
_cell.angle_alpha   90.00
_cell.angle_beta   90.00
_cell.angle_gamma   90.00
#
_symmetry.space_group_name_H-M   'P 1'
#
loop_
_entity.id
_entity.type
_entity.pdbx_description
1 polymer ?
#
loop_
_entity_poly.entity_id
_entity_poly.type
_entity_poly.pdbx_seq_one_letter_code
_entity_poly.pdbx_strand_id
1 'polypeptide(L)'
;MKLALIIDDYLPNSTRVGAKMFHELAQEFIQRGHDVTVITPGTGMQEEISFDTFQGVKTWRFKSGPLKDVSKIQRAVNETLLSYRAWKAIKKWVKKETFEGVIYYSPSIFWGPLVKKIKARCQCPAYLILRDMFPQWVIDAGMLNAGSPIERYFRLFEKISYRQANRIGLMSDKNLDVFRKDNKGYPCEVLRNWASLTPTIIPKDYIPLRKRLG
;
A
#
# COMPACT_ATOMS: atom_id res chain seq x y z
N MET A 1 9.66 -2.45 17.53
CA MET A 1 10.18 -2.71 16.16
C MET A 1 10.10 -1.44 15.33
N LYS A 2 11.03 -1.27 14.38
CA LYS A 2 11.00 -0.20 13.38
C LYS A 2 10.33 -0.72 12.11
N LEU A 3 9.14 -0.21 11.78
CA LEU A 3 8.31 -0.73 10.69
C LEU A 3 8.20 0.28 9.54
N ALA A 4 8.38 -0.20 8.31
CA ALA A 4 8.05 0.55 7.10
C ALA A 4 6.66 0.11 6.59
N LEU A 5 5.73 1.06 6.44
CA LEU A 5 4.44 0.86 5.81
C LEU A 5 4.44 1.50 4.42
N ILE A 6 4.24 0.72 3.36
CA ILE A 6 4.30 1.20 1.97
C ILE A 6 2.92 1.19 1.35
N ILE A 7 2.46 2.35 0.90
CA ILE A 7 1.15 2.55 0.30
C ILE A 7 1.21 3.62 -0.81
N ASP A 8 0.34 3.50 -1.80
CA ASP A 8 0.28 4.39 -2.99
C ASP A 8 -0.48 5.70 -2.78
N ASP A 9 -1.10 5.88 -1.62
CA ASP A 9 -1.87 7.07 -1.27
C ASP A 9 -2.00 7.21 0.25
N TYR A 10 -1.75 8.39 0.82
CA TYR A 10 -1.76 8.57 2.27
C TYR A 10 -2.25 9.95 2.71
N LEU A 11 -2.74 10.02 3.97
CA LEU A 11 -3.22 11.25 4.60
C LEU A 11 -2.09 12.33 4.71
N PRO A 12 -2.45 13.62 4.87
CA PRO A 12 -3.80 14.19 4.90
C PRO A 12 -4.44 14.37 3.51
N ASN A 13 -3.68 14.25 2.43
CA ASN A 13 -4.11 14.60 1.07
C ASN A 13 -4.88 13.47 0.37
N SER A 14 -5.49 12.58 1.13
CA SER A 14 -6.27 11.46 0.60
C SER A 14 -7.62 11.32 1.33
N THR A 15 -8.65 11.01 0.57
CA THR A 15 -9.99 10.65 1.07
C THR A 15 -10.26 9.15 0.94
N ARG A 16 -9.26 8.35 0.52
CA ARG A 16 -9.45 6.93 0.26
C ARG A 16 -9.47 6.11 1.56
N VAL A 17 -10.31 5.10 1.57
CA VAL A 17 -10.42 4.15 2.70
C VAL A 17 -9.09 3.49 3.03
N GLY A 18 -8.29 3.09 2.02
CA GLY A 18 -6.98 2.48 2.22
C GLY A 18 -6.00 3.40 2.98
N ALA A 19 -5.99 4.70 2.67
CA ALA A 19 -5.15 5.67 3.37
C ALA A 19 -5.54 5.79 4.85
N LYS A 20 -6.85 5.86 5.14
CA LYS A 20 -7.39 5.88 6.52
C LYS A 20 -7.02 4.59 7.26
N MET A 21 -7.28 3.42 6.66
CA MET A 21 -6.96 2.13 7.26
C MET A 21 -5.47 1.99 7.60
N PHE A 22 -4.59 2.41 6.71
CA PHE A 22 -3.15 2.37 6.96
C PHE A 22 -2.71 3.35 8.04
N HIS A 23 -3.40 4.47 8.15
CA HIS A 23 -3.15 5.42 9.23
C HIS A 23 -3.57 4.85 10.59
N GLU A 24 -4.75 4.26 10.68
CA GLU A 24 -5.22 3.57 11.88
C GLU A 24 -4.27 2.42 12.28
N LEU A 25 -3.80 1.64 11.30
CA LEU A 25 -2.81 0.59 11.53
C LEU A 25 -1.49 1.16 12.07
N ALA A 26 -1.02 2.26 11.49
CA ALA A 26 0.21 2.92 11.93
C ALA A 26 0.08 3.43 13.37
N GLN A 27 -1.04 4.07 13.71
CA GLN A 27 -1.31 4.56 15.06
C GLN A 27 -1.38 3.42 16.08
N GLU A 28 -2.05 2.31 15.74
CA GLU A 28 -2.12 1.12 16.60
C GLU A 28 -0.73 0.52 16.86
N PHE A 29 0.13 0.44 15.85
CA PHE A 29 1.51 0.00 16.04
C PHE A 29 2.32 0.96 16.94
N ILE A 30 2.13 2.27 16.79
CA ILE A 30 2.78 3.27 17.66
C ILE A 30 2.31 3.12 19.11
N GLN A 31 1.02 2.94 19.34
CA GLN A 31 0.46 2.70 20.68
C GLN A 31 1.03 1.44 21.33
N ARG A 32 1.39 0.44 20.53
CA ARG A 32 2.07 -0.80 20.98
C ARG A 32 3.60 -0.66 21.08
N GLY A 33 4.13 0.54 20.99
CA GLY A 33 5.55 0.81 21.19
C GLY A 33 6.44 0.54 19.97
N HIS A 34 5.87 0.49 18.76
CA HIS A 34 6.64 0.36 17.52
C HIS A 34 6.98 1.74 16.93
N ASP A 35 8.14 1.86 16.29
CA ASP A 35 8.50 3.04 15.49
C ASP A 35 8.04 2.83 14.05
N VAL A 36 7.10 3.64 13.58
CA VAL A 36 6.45 3.44 12.28
C VAL A 36 6.78 4.57 11.33
N THR A 37 7.18 4.22 10.12
CA THR A 37 7.38 5.14 9.01
C THR A 37 6.54 4.74 7.81
N VAL A 38 5.66 5.62 7.35
CA VAL A 38 4.89 5.41 6.12
C VAL A 38 5.68 5.93 4.93
N ILE A 39 5.87 5.11 3.91
CA ILE A 39 6.51 5.48 2.64
C ILE A 39 5.43 5.56 1.57
N THR A 40 5.25 6.74 0.98
CA THR A 40 4.15 7.02 0.05
C THR A 40 4.57 8.01 -1.03
N PRO A 41 4.01 7.96 -2.25
CA PRO A 41 4.24 8.98 -3.25
C PRO A 41 3.61 10.32 -2.87
N GLY A 42 4.23 11.40 -3.31
CA GLY A 42 3.68 12.75 -3.30
C GLY A 42 3.66 13.33 -4.72
N THR A 43 2.56 13.98 -5.08
CA THR A 43 2.39 14.67 -6.35
C THR A 43 2.63 16.17 -6.19
N GLY A 44 3.15 16.84 -7.23
CA GLY A 44 3.38 18.28 -7.20
C GLY A 44 4.55 18.73 -6.30
N MET A 45 5.34 17.79 -5.78
CA MET A 45 6.48 18.12 -4.92
C MET A 45 7.62 18.76 -5.72
N GLN A 46 8.27 19.76 -5.15
CA GLN A 46 9.50 20.33 -5.70
C GLN A 46 10.70 19.44 -5.35
N GLU A 47 10.78 18.98 -4.13
CA GLU A 47 11.86 18.13 -3.63
C GLU A 47 11.66 16.65 -3.97
N GLU A 48 12.76 15.91 -4.07
CA GLU A 48 12.76 14.46 -4.34
C GLU A 48 12.12 13.67 -3.19
N ILE A 49 12.22 14.18 -1.95
CA ILE A 49 11.66 13.56 -0.75
C ILE A 49 11.32 14.64 0.30
N SER A 50 10.21 14.46 1.02
CA SER A 50 9.89 15.18 2.25
C SER A 50 9.73 14.23 3.42
N PHE A 51 10.01 14.74 4.61
CA PHE A 51 9.88 14.04 5.89
C PHE A 51 8.86 14.80 6.73
N ASP A 52 7.68 14.20 6.88
CA ASP A 52 6.56 14.82 7.57
C ASP A 52 6.14 13.95 8.76
N THR A 53 5.39 14.54 9.67
CA THR A 53 4.68 13.80 10.72
C THR A 53 3.21 14.22 10.70
N PHE A 54 2.33 13.25 10.55
CA PHE A 54 0.90 13.48 10.57
C PHE A 54 0.26 12.67 11.71
N GLN A 55 -0.34 13.37 12.67
CA GLN A 55 -0.97 12.75 13.86
C GLN A 55 -0.06 11.70 14.55
N GLY A 56 1.21 12.04 14.72
CA GLY A 56 2.21 11.17 15.36
C GLY A 56 2.87 10.14 14.45
N VAL A 57 2.40 9.96 13.22
CA VAL A 57 2.95 8.99 12.26
C VAL A 57 3.99 9.66 11.36
N LYS A 58 5.24 9.16 11.39
CA LYS A 58 6.31 9.60 10.48
C LYS A 58 5.96 9.22 9.05
N THR A 59 6.14 10.14 8.11
CA THR A 59 5.83 9.93 6.69
C THR A 59 7.00 10.36 5.82
N TRP A 60 7.48 9.46 4.98
CA TRP A 60 8.46 9.74 3.93
C TRP A 60 7.70 9.82 2.60
N ARG A 61 7.54 11.05 2.10
CA ARG A 61 6.91 11.29 0.79
C ARG A 61 7.98 11.45 -0.26
N PHE A 62 7.95 10.61 -1.29
CA PHE A 62 8.87 10.74 -2.43
C PHE A 62 8.15 11.34 -3.65
N LYS A 63 8.86 12.17 -4.41
CA LYS A 63 8.33 12.78 -5.62
C LYS A 63 7.92 11.73 -6.64
N SER A 64 6.68 11.79 -7.08
CA SER A 64 6.11 10.91 -8.09
C SER A 64 5.31 11.71 -9.12
N GLY A 65 5.14 11.14 -10.32
CA GLY A 65 4.14 11.64 -11.25
C GLY A 65 2.72 11.33 -10.75
N PRO A 66 1.72 12.03 -11.27
CA PRO A 66 0.33 11.83 -10.87
C PRO A 66 -0.13 10.41 -11.21
N LEU A 67 -0.81 9.80 -10.23
CA LEU A 67 -1.39 8.45 -10.31
C LEU A 67 -2.91 8.49 -10.52
N LYS A 68 -3.50 9.68 -10.42
CA LYS A 68 -4.94 9.95 -10.53
C LYS A 68 -5.18 11.06 -11.55
N ASP A 69 -6.35 11.09 -12.12
CA ASP A 69 -6.85 12.16 -13.03
C ASP A 69 -5.93 12.39 -14.25
N VAL A 70 -5.32 11.30 -14.74
CA VAL A 70 -4.43 11.28 -15.89
C VAL A 70 -4.79 10.15 -16.85
N SER A 71 -4.28 10.21 -18.08
CA SER A 71 -4.51 9.16 -19.08
C SER A 71 -4.05 7.78 -18.56
N LYS A 72 -4.71 6.71 -19.05
CA LYS A 72 -4.35 5.33 -18.68
C LYS A 72 -2.87 5.01 -18.93
N ILE A 73 -2.30 5.51 -20.02
CA ILE A 73 -0.89 5.32 -20.39
C ILE A 73 0.01 6.03 -19.38
N GLN A 74 -0.25 7.29 -19.08
CA GLN A 74 0.54 8.06 -18.12
C GLN A 74 0.48 7.46 -16.73
N ARG A 75 -0.69 6.99 -16.30
CA ARG A 75 -0.86 6.26 -15.05
C ARG A 75 -0.02 5.00 -15.04
N ALA A 76 -0.10 4.15 -16.08
CA ALA A 76 0.67 2.91 -16.16
C ALA A 76 2.20 3.16 -16.08
N VAL A 77 2.70 4.18 -16.78
CA VAL A 77 4.11 4.58 -16.70
C VAL A 77 4.49 5.05 -15.30
N ASN A 78 3.67 5.90 -14.68
CA ASN A 78 3.95 6.40 -13.33
C ASN A 78 3.90 5.31 -12.28
N GLU A 79 2.94 4.39 -12.35
CA GLU A 79 2.85 3.23 -11.45
C GLU A 79 4.04 2.28 -11.62
N THR A 80 4.46 2.02 -12.86
CA THR A 80 5.65 1.21 -13.15
C THR A 80 6.92 1.80 -12.51
N LEU A 81 7.05 3.10 -12.56
CA LEU A 81 8.23 3.81 -12.04
C LEU A 81 8.17 4.04 -10.51
N LEU A 82 7.07 3.71 -9.83
CA LEU A 82 6.91 3.95 -8.38
C LEU A 82 8.07 3.41 -7.56
N SER A 83 8.38 2.14 -7.70
CA SER A 83 9.47 1.51 -6.94
C SER A 83 10.84 2.12 -7.23
N TYR A 84 11.10 2.50 -8.48
CA TYR A 84 12.35 3.13 -8.86
C TYR A 84 12.49 4.53 -8.23
N ARG A 85 11.44 5.36 -8.37
CA ARG A 85 11.41 6.72 -7.80
C ARG A 85 11.52 6.69 -6.28
N ALA A 86 10.72 5.82 -5.64
CA ALA A 86 10.79 5.63 -4.19
C ALA A 86 12.20 5.26 -3.73
N TRP A 87 12.81 4.25 -4.37
CA TRP A 87 14.16 3.84 -3.99
C TRP A 87 15.21 4.92 -4.23
N LYS A 88 15.14 5.62 -5.36
CA LYS A 88 16.04 6.74 -5.66
C LYS A 88 16.01 7.79 -4.56
N ALA A 89 14.80 8.13 -4.09
CA ALA A 89 14.58 9.12 -3.05
C ALA A 89 15.06 8.67 -1.67
N ILE A 90 14.74 7.42 -1.26
CA ILE A 90 14.97 6.98 0.12
C ILE A 90 16.31 6.25 0.36
N LYS A 91 17.02 5.78 -0.69
CA LYS A 91 18.20 4.90 -0.56
C LYS A 91 19.32 5.44 0.34
N LYS A 92 19.46 6.75 0.47
CA LYS A 92 20.45 7.41 1.34
C LYS A 92 20.09 7.25 2.82
N TRP A 93 18.81 7.13 3.14
CA TRP A 93 18.26 7.07 4.49
C TRP A 93 18.02 5.64 4.97
N VAL A 94 17.90 4.69 4.05
CA VAL A 94 17.72 3.27 4.37
C VAL A 94 19.09 2.64 4.61
N LYS A 95 19.39 2.29 5.87
CA LYS A 95 20.59 1.57 6.32
C LYS A 95 20.18 0.19 6.86
N LYS A 96 21.14 -0.64 7.26
CA LYS A 96 20.90 -2.00 7.75
C LYS A 96 19.85 -2.07 8.88
N GLU A 97 19.86 -1.11 9.81
CA GLU A 97 19.00 -1.11 11.01
C GLU A 97 17.84 -0.10 10.91
N THR A 98 17.55 0.41 9.69
CA THR A 98 16.49 1.41 9.53
C THR A 98 15.12 0.79 9.74
N PHE A 99 14.89 -0.42 9.23
CA PHE A 99 13.63 -1.15 9.38
C PHE A 99 13.87 -2.60 9.80
N GLU A 100 13.03 -3.08 10.71
CA GLU A 100 12.98 -4.47 11.19
C GLU A 100 11.83 -5.26 10.55
N GLY A 101 10.95 -4.58 9.83
CA GLY A 101 9.86 -5.17 9.07
C GLY A 101 9.28 -4.20 8.04
N VAL A 102 8.74 -4.78 6.96
CA VAL A 102 8.07 -4.04 5.90
C VAL A 102 6.64 -4.55 5.74
N ILE A 103 5.67 -3.65 5.74
CA ILE A 103 4.29 -3.94 5.40
C ILE A 103 3.95 -3.16 4.14
N TYR A 104 3.48 -3.81 3.10
CA TYR A 104 3.14 -3.14 1.85
C TYR A 104 1.76 -3.54 1.33
N TYR A 105 1.14 -2.63 0.63
CA TYR A 105 -0.27 -2.67 0.30
C TYR A 105 -0.53 -2.88 -1.19
N SER A 106 -1.32 -3.89 -1.51
CA SER A 106 -1.99 -4.02 -2.80
C SER A 106 -3.37 -3.35 -2.69
N PRO A 107 -3.73 -2.42 -3.58
CA PRO A 107 -3.86 -2.69 -5.03
C PRO A 107 -2.63 -2.43 -5.90
N SER A 108 -1.59 -1.77 -5.44
CA SER A 108 -0.42 -1.61 -6.32
C SER A 108 0.49 -2.83 -6.31
N ILE A 109 0.61 -3.48 -7.48
CA ILE A 109 1.54 -4.61 -7.70
C ILE A 109 2.99 -4.16 -7.87
N PHE A 110 3.23 -2.85 -8.01
CA PHE A 110 4.54 -2.30 -8.37
C PHE A 110 5.49 -2.07 -7.18
N TRP A 111 5.09 -2.41 -5.96
CA TRP A 111 5.93 -2.27 -4.77
C TRP A 111 7.01 -3.35 -4.62
N GLY A 112 6.88 -4.49 -5.29
CA GLY A 112 7.81 -5.61 -5.18
C GLY A 112 9.29 -5.22 -5.34
N PRO A 113 9.71 -4.47 -6.37
CA PRO A 113 11.10 -4.05 -6.53
C PRO A 113 11.62 -3.15 -5.40
N LEU A 114 10.78 -2.26 -4.83
CA LEU A 114 11.15 -1.44 -3.68
C LEU A 114 11.35 -2.30 -2.44
N VAL A 115 10.38 -3.16 -2.13
CA VAL A 115 10.41 -4.08 -0.98
C VAL A 115 11.64 -4.97 -1.05
N LYS A 116 11.96 -5.52 -2.24
CA LYS A 116 13.19 -6.31 -2.45
C LYS A 116 14.46 -5.55 -2.02
N LYS A 117 14.55 -4.27 -2.38
CA LYS A 117 15.73 -3.43 -2.05
C LYS A 117 15.81 -3.10 -0.57
N ILE A 118 14.67 -2.79 0.08
CA ILE A 118 14.61 -2.56 1.53
C ILE A 118 14.97 -3.83 2.28
N LYS A 119 14.36 -4.97 1.94
CA LYS A 119 14.67 -6.27 2.54
C LYS A 119 16.15 -6.64 2.44
N ALA A 120 16.73 -6.47 1.26
CA ALA A 120 18.15 -6.77 1.04
C ALA A 120 19.07 -5.88 1.90
N ARG A 121 18.70 -4.62 2.11
CA ARG A 121 19.52 -3.68 2.89
C ARG A 121 19.31 -3.81 4.39
N CYS A 122 18.06 -3.96 4.84
CA CYS A 122 17.70 -4.04 6.25
C CYS A 122 17.72 -5.47 6.80
N GLN A 123 17.78 -6.49 5.93
CA GLN A 123 17.69 -7.92 6.29
C GLN A 123 16.42 -8.25 7.11
N CYS A 124 15.31 -7.65 6.76
CA CYS A 124 14.04 -7.74 7.48
C CYS A 124 12.97 -8.51 6.69
N PRO A 125 11.98 -9.11 7.36
CA PRO A 125 10.84 -9.73 6.71
C PRO A 125 9.88 -8.69 6.10
N ALA A 126 9.02 -9.17 5.20
CA ALA A 126 7.96 -8.36 4.60
C ALA A 126 6.61 -9.06 4.65
N TYR A 127 5.56 -8.28 4.90
CA TYR A 127 4.17 -8.70 4.91
C TYR A 127 3.40 -7.96 3.82
N LEU A 128 2.70 -8.70 2.95
CA LEU A 128 1.82 -8.13 1.94
C LEU A 128 0.38 -8.13 2.44
N ILE A 129 -0.24 -6.98 2.49
CA ILE A 129 -1.70 -6.86 2.67
C ILE A 129 -2.33 -6.87 1.28
N LEU A 130 -2.87 -8.02 0.87
CA LEU A 130 -3.45 -8.24 -0.45
C LEU A 130 -4.97 -8.02 -0.39
N ARG A 131 -5.43 -6.88 -0.90
CA ARG A 131 -6.85 -6.53 -0.95
C ARG A 131 -7.47 -6.86 -2.30
N ASP A 132 -6.75 -6.57 -3.38
CA ASP A 132 -7.22 -6.74 -4.74
C ASP A 132 -6.28 -7.70 -5.48
N MET A 133 -6.82 -8.76 -6.05
CA MET A 133 -6.07 -9.71 -6.89
C MET A 133 -5.99 -9.15 -8.32
N PHE A 134 -5.24 -8.04 -8.48
CA PHE A 134 -4.94 -7.48 -9.80
C PHE A 134 -3.77 -8.26 -10.43
N PRO A 135 -3.81 -8.65 -11.72
CA PRO A 135 -4.77 -8.23 -12.75
C PRO A 135 -6.03 -9.11 -12.85
N GLN A 136 -6.21 -10.14 -12.00
CA GLN A 136 -7.28 -11.11 -12.17
C GLN A 136 -8.67 -10.48 -12.25
N TRP A 137 -9.01 -9.58 -11.30
CA TRP A 137 -10.35 -8.95 -11.31
C TRP A 137 -10.62 -8.11 -12.57
N VAL A 138 -9.57 -7.54 -13.19
CA VAL A 138 -9.70 -6.76 -14.44
C VAL A 138 -9.96 -7.69 -15.63
N ILE A 139 -9.38 -8.89 -15.61
CA ILE A 139 -9.61 -9.93 -16.60
C ILE A 139 -11.04 -10.47 -16.46
N ASP A 140 -11.46 -10.79 -15.24
CA ASP A 140 -12.81 -11.30 -14.93
C ASP A 140 -13.90 -10.29 -15.30
N ALA A 141 -13.59 -8.98 -15.19
CA ALA A 141 -14.47 -7.89 -15.63
C ALA A 141 -14.45 -7.64 -17.16
N GLY A 142 -13.70 -8.43 -17.94
CA GLY A 142 -13.60 -8.26 -19.39
C GLY A 142 -12.85 -7.00 -19.85
N MET A 143 -12.17 -6.30 -18.95
CA MET A 143 -11.43 -5.07 -19.27
C MET A 143 -9.99 -5.32 -19.72
N LEU A 144 -9.50 -6.52 -19.57
CA LEU A 144 -8.16 -6.96 -19.98
C LEU A 144 -8.24 -8.38 -20.59
N ASN A 145 -7.74 -8.52 -21.80
CA ASN A 145 -7.74 -9.84 -22.47
C ASN A 145 -6.68 -10.75 -21.84
N ALA A 146 -7.11 -11.96 -21.45
CA ALA A 146 -6.21 -13.00 -21.00
C ALA A 146 -5.21 -13.40 -22.11
N GLY A 147 -3.96 -13.66 -21.74
CA GLY A 147 -2.88 -14.00 -22.68
C GLY A 147 -2.26 -12.80 -23.40
N SER A 148 -2.81 -11.57 -23.23
CA SER A 148 -2.27 -10.37 -23.85
C SER A 148 -0.87 -10.00 -23.32
N PRO A 149 -0.04 -9.29 -24.10
CA PRO A 149 1.26 -8.78 -23.60
C PRO A 149 1.14 -7.92 -22.34
N ILE A 150 0.05 -7.13 -22.22
CA ILE A 150 -0.22 -6.28 -21.08
C ILE A 150 -0.55 -7.13 -19.84
N GLU A 151 -1.35 -8.18 -20.00
CA GLU A 151 -1.62 -9.12 -18.89
C GLU A 151 -0.33 -9.77 -18.41
N ARG A 152 0.51 -10.29 -19.32
CA ARG A 152 1.80 -10.90 -18.98
C ARG A 152 2.72 -9.93 -18.23
N TYR A 153 2.71 -8.68 -18.64
CA TYR A 153 3.46 -7.61 -17.96
C TYR A 153 2.96 -7.42 -16.52
N PHE A 154 1.65 -7.31 -16.29
CA PHE A 154 1.11 -7.17 -14.94
C PHE A 154 1.34 -8.42 -14.10
N ARG A 155 1.19 -9.62 -14.66
CA ARG A 155 1.51 -10.88 -13.97
C ARG A 155 2.97 -10.98 -13.54
N LEU A 156 3.88 -10.40 -14.31
CA LEU A 156 5.29 -10.33 -13.92
C LEU A 156 5.47 -9.50 -12.63
N PHE A 157 4.88 -8.30 -12.56
CA PHE A 157 4.97 -7.45 -11.37
C PHE A 157 4.21 -8.03 -10.17
N GLU A 158 3.05 -8.62 -10.40
CA GLU A 158 2.32 -9.37 -9.39
C GLU A 158 3.20 -10.45 -8.75
N LYS A 159 3.81 -11.31 -9.56
CA LYS A 159 4.72 -12.36 -9.09
C LYS A 159 5.96 -11.80 -8.38
N ILE A 160 6.53 -10.69 -8.89
CA ILE A 160 7.65 -10.01 -8.21
C ILE A 160 7.19 -9.52 -6.84
N SER A 161 5.99 -8.95 -6.73
CA SER A 161 5.41 -8.51 -5.46
C SER A 161 5.22 -9.67 -4.48
N TYR A 162 4.53 -10.73 -4.89
CA TYR A 162 4.27 -11.90 -4.04
C TYR A 162 5.55 -12.57 -3.52
N ARG A 163 6.58 -12.68 -4.36
CA ARG A 163 7.89 -13.27 -3.97
C ARG A 163 8.63 -12.49 -2.88
N GLN A 164 8.31 -11.22 -2.66
CA GLN A 164 8.95 -10.46 -1.60
C GLN A 164 8.29 -10.70 -0.24
N ALA A 165 7.03 -11.13 -0.21
CA ALA A 165 6.30 -11.38 1.02
C ALA A 165 6.80 -12.65 1.71
N ASN A 166 7.11 -12.53 3.00
CA ASN A 166 7.27 -13.68 3.89
C ASN A 166 5.90 -14.24 4.28
N ARG A 167 4.87 -13.39 4.25
CA ARG A 167 3.47 -13.77 4.44
C ARG A 167 2.54 -12.81 3.70
N ILE A 168 1.42 -13.34 3.20
CA ILE A 168 0.39 -12.59 2.46
C ILE A 168 -0.93 -12.69 3.22
N GLY A 169 -1.48 -11.54 3.61
CA GLY A 169 -2.79 -11.44 4.25
C GLY A 169 -3.90 -11.14 3.26
N LEU A 170 -4.92 -12.00 3.19
CA LEU A 170 -6.09 -11.85 2.34
C LEU A 170 -7.34 -11.54 3.15
N MET A 171 -8.32 -10.85 2.57
CA MET A 171 -9.48 -10.29 3.31
C MET A 171 -10.44 -11.34 3.87
N SER A 172 -10.53 -12.54 3.30
CA SER A 172 -11.49 -13.57 3.69
C SER A 172 -10.99 -14.97 3.37
N ASP A 173 -11.63 -15.96 3.99
CA ASP A 173 -11.37 -17.37 3.73
C ASP A 173 -11.59 -17.72 2.24
N LYS A 174 -12.65 -17.17 1.63
CA LYS A 174 -12.91 -17.37 0.20
C LYS A 174 -11.81 -16.80 -0.70
N ASN A 175 -11.30 -15.59 -0.37
CA ASN A 175 -10.18 -15.01 -1.11
C ASN A 175 -8.91 -15.85 -0.94
N LEU A 176 -8.69 -16.40 0.25
CA LEU A 176 -7.58 -17.30 0.53
C LEU A 176 -7.65 -18.57 -0.31
N ASP A 177 -8.83 -19.17 -0.42
CA ASP A 177 -9.04 -20.39 -1.21
C ASP A 177 -8.83 -20.14 -2.71
N VAL A 178 -9.35 -19.02 -3.24
CA VAL A 178 -9.13 -18.61 -4.63
C VAL A 178 -7.64 -18.35 -4.87
N PHE A 179 -6.99 -17.61 -4.00
CA PHE A 179 -5.57 -17.29 -4.13
C PHE A 179 -4.70 -18.55 -4.17
N ARG A 180 -4.95 -19.52 -3.29
CA ARG A 180 -4.18 -20.77 -3.18
C ARG A 180 -4.28 -21.66 -4.41
N LYS A 181 -5.41 -21.61 -5.14
CA LYS A 181 -5.57 -22.40 -6.38
C LYS A 181 -4.53 -22.02 -7.43
N ASP A 182 -4.33 -20.69 -7.60
CA ASP A 182 -3.49 -20.16 -8.68
C ASP A 182 -2.06 -19.83 -8.21
N ASN A 183 -1.86 -19.70 -6.89
CA ASN A 183 -0.62 -19.23 -6.27
C ASN A 183 -0.10 -20.21 -5.21
N LYS A 184 0.14 -21.47 -5.63
CA LYS A 184 0.67 -22.51 -4.73
C LYS A 184 2.07 -22.13 -4.20
N GLY A 185 2.31 -22.42 -2.91
CA GLY A 185 3.62 -22.25 -2.29
C GLY A 185 3.89 -20.88 -1.66
N TYR A 186 2.99 -19.91 -1.78
CA TYR A 186 3.12 -18.65 -1.01
C TYR A 186 2.52 -18.81 0.40
N PRO A 187 3.27 -18.47 1.47
CA PRO A 187 2.72 -18.43 2.82
C PRO A 187 1.63 -17.37 2.91
N CYS A 188 0.41 -17.79 3.21
CA CYS A 188 -0.74 -16.88 3.22
C CYS A 188 -1.71 -17.20 4.36
N GLU A 189 -2.45 -16.17 4.81
CA GLU A 189 -3.41 -16.24 5.89
C GLU A 189 -4.59 -15.28 5.66
N VAL A 190 -5.63 -15.41 6.48
CA VAL A 190 -6.74 -14.45 6.47
C VAL A 190 -6.39 -13.26 7.35
N LEU A 191 -6.40 -12.08 6.76
CA LEU A 191 -6.31 -10.78 7.43
C LEU A 191 -7.56 -9.96 7.09
N ARG A 192 -8.58 -10.05 7.95
CA ARG A 192 -9.83 -9.31 7.75
C ARG A 192 -9.62 -7.80 7.79
N ASN A 193 -10.54 -7.06 7.20
CA ASN A 193 -10.56 -5.61 7.33
C ASN A 193 -10.77 -5.22 8.79
N TRP A 194 -10.19 -4.11 9.17
CA TRP A 194 -10.37 -3.49 10.47
C TRP A 194 -11.02 -2.12 10.34
N ALA A 195 -11.59 -1.65 11.43
CA ALA A 195 -12.08 -0.29 11.59
C ALA A 195 -11.87 0.13 13.03
N SER A 196 -11.75 1.43 13.26
CA SER A 196 -11.76 1.96 14.63
C SER A 196 -13.13 1.67 15.28
N LEU A 197 -13.11 1.15 16.50
CA LEU A 197 -14.29 0.95 17.33
C LEU A 197 -14.55 2.14 18.25
N THR A 198 -13.76 3.21 18.15
CA THR A 198 -13.97 4.41 18.95
C THR A 198 -15.30 5.05 18.56
N PRO A 199 -16.23 5.25 19.51
CA PRO A 199 -17.50 5.90 19.23
C PRO A 199 -17.29 7.29 18.65
N THR A 200 -18.04 7.62 17.60
CA THR A 200 -18.04 8.98 17.07
C THR A 200 -18.71 9.91 18.08
N ILE A 201 -17.97 10.91 18.56
CA ILE A 201 -18.56 11.96 19.38
C ILE A 201 -19.43 12.82 18.48
N ILE A 202 -20.74 12.72 18.64
CA ILE A 202 -21.69 13.57 17.92
C ILE A 202 -21.72 14.92 18.61
N PRO A 203 -21.37 16.03 17.94
CA PRO A 203 -21.48 17.38 18.51
C PRO A 203 -22.91 17.65 18.99
N LYS A 204 -23.07 18.39 20.09
CA LYS A 204 -24.40 18.71 20.67
C LYS A 204 -25.32 19.46 19.69
N ASP A 205 -24.74 20.19 18.78
CA ASP A 205 -25.40 20.98 17.74
C ASP A 205 -25.50 20.25 16.38
N TYR A 206 -25.19 18.94 16.37
CA TYR A 206 -25.26 18.15 15.14
C TYR A 206 -26.69 18.04 14.63
N ILE A 207 -26.93 18.58 13.43
CA ILE A 207 -28.17 18.41 12.69
C ILE A 207 -27.98 17.25 11.69
N PRO A 208 -28.76 16.15 11.83
CA PRO A 208 -28.68 15.04 10.88
C PRO A 208 -28.88 15.49 9.44
N LEU A 209 -28.12 14.91 8.52
CA LEU A 209 -28.17 15.26 7.10
C LEU A 209 -29.60 15.19 6.53
N ARG A 210 -30.39 14.21 6.98
CA ARG A 210 -31.80 14.06 6.63
C ARG A 210 -32.64 15.29 6.98
N LYS A 211 -32.35 15.98 8.08
CA LYS A 211 -33.04 17.23 8.45
C LYS A 211 -32.51 18.46 7.70
N ARG A 212 -31.30 18.37 7.15
CA ARG A 212 -30.69 19.45 6.36
C ARG A 212 -31.11 19.42 4.88
N LEU A 213 -31.49 18.25 4.38
CA LEU A 213 -31.84 18.04 2.98
C LEU A 213 -33.38 18.02 2.73
N GLY A 214 -34.18 18.02 3.79
CA GLY A 214 -35.65 17.95 3.71
C GLY A 214 -36.16 16.52 3.67
#